data_79637457427082cc9ec956cdef66342d
#
_entry.id   79637457427082cc9ec956cdef66342d
#
_cell.length_a   1.000
_cell.length_b   1.000
_cell.length_c   1.000
_cell.angle_alpha   90.00
_cell.angle_beta   90.00
_cell.angle_gamma   90.00
#
_symmetry.space_group_name_H-M   'P 1'
#
loop_
_entity.id
_entity.type
_entity.pdbx_description
1 polymer ?
#
loop_
_entity_poly.entity_id
_entity_poly.type
_entity_poly.pdbx_seq_one_letter_code
_entity_poly.pdbx_strand_id
1 'polypeptide(L)'
;YQTGDIIGKSPGETANTLRQNLIHPIVLGVGDKIEKVSVDAKANIKANEQILIMTNDFTELPDMYGWTKKNVETFAKWKGIKITYKGGKSGTVTKQSVAAGKALSKTKKITITLGD
;
A
#
# COMPACT_ATOMS: atom_id res chain seq x y z
N TYR A 1 15.39 9.20 -4.83
CA TYR A 1 15.76 7.80 -4.50
C TYR A 1 15.07 6.82 -5.45
N GLN A 2 15.80 5.82 -5.88
CA GLN A 2 15.26 4.73 -6.70
C GLN A 2 15.41 3.44 -5.91
N THR A 3 14.36 2.60 -5.92
CA THR A 3 14.40 1.34 -5.17
C THR A 3 15.32 0.31 -5.84
N GLY A 4 15.48 0.40 -7.16
CA GLY A 4 16.06 -0.69 -7.92
C GLY A 4 15.11 -1.89 -7.91
N ASP A 5 15.59 -3.03 -8.38
CA ASP A 5 14.79 -4.27 -8.39
C ASP A 5 14.81 -4.91 -7.00
N ILE A 6 13.69 -4.83 -6.31
CA ILE A 6 13.54 -5.38 -4.95
C ILE A 6 12.59 -6.57 -4.89
N ILE A 7 12.07 -7.02 -6.03
CA ILE A 7 11.20 -8.20 -6.07
C ILE A 7 12.00 -9.44 -5.61
N GLY A 8 11.41 -10.22 -4.71
CA GLY A 8 12.05 -11.40 -4.14
C GLY A 8 12.95 -11.13 -2.94
N LYS A 9 13.20 -9.86 -2.62
CA LYS A 9 14.02 -9.50 -1.46
C LYS A 9 13.22 -9.54 -0.16
N SER A 10 13.93 -9.49 0.97
CA SER A 10 13.32 -9.45 2.29
C SER A 10 12.54 -8.15 2.49
N PRO A 11 11.23 -8.22 2.84
CA PRO A 11 10.46 -7.00 3.08
C PRO A 11 10.99 -6.18 4.26
N GLY A 12 11.41 -6.84 5.33
CA GLY A 12 11.92 -6.15 6.53
C GLY A 12 13.19 -5.37 6.27
N GLU A 13 14.18 -6.00 5.63
CA GLU A 13 15.44 -5.34 5.31
C GLU A 13 15.23 -4.21 4.30
N THR A 14 14.41 -4.45 3.28
CA THR A 14 14.11 -3.44 2.26
C THR A 14 13.37 -2.26 2.88
N ALA A 15 12.41 -2.50 3.77
CA ALA A 15 11.71 -1.43 4.46
C ALA A 15 12.66 -0.57 5.30
N ASN A 16 13.60 -1.20 6.00
CA ASN A 16 14.60 -0.45 6.77
C ASN A 16 15.46 0.43 5.86
N THR A 17 15.90 -0.09 4.72
CA THR A 17 16.68 0.69 3.75
C THR A 17 15.88 1.89 3.23
N LEU A 18 14.60 1.68 2.94
CA LEU A 18 13.73 2.76 2.46
C LEU A 18 13.56 3.85 3.53
N ARG A 19 13.34 3.46 4.79
CA ARG A 19 13.21 4.43 5.89
C ARG A 19 14.49 5.24 6.08
N GLN A 20 15.65 4.62 5.91
CA GLN A 20 16.94 5.32 5.98
C GLN A 20 17.07 6.38 4.87
N ASN A 21 16.34 6.22 3.78
CA ASN A 21 16.31 7.16 2.66
C ASN A 21 15.07 8.05 2.68
N LEU A 22 14.40 8.14 3.82
CA LEU A 22 13.23 8.99 4.07
C LEU A 22 12.01 8.61 3.22
N ILE A 23 11.94 7.36 2.77
CA ILE A 23 10.76 6.82 2.08
C ILE A 23 9.92 6.06 3.10
N HIS A 24 8.59 6.17 3.03
CA HIS A 24 7.67 5.49 3.94
C HIS A 24 7.14 4.21 3.32
N PRO A 25 7.71 3.03 3.65
CA PRO A 25 7.21 1.78 3.10
C PRO A 25 5.97 1.33 3.86
N ILE A 26 4.95 0.91 3.10
CA ILE A 26 3.76 0.26 3.66
C ILE A 26 3.87 -1.20 3.26
N VAL A 27 4.22 -2.07 4.21
CA VAL A 27 4.41 -3.50 3.96
C VAL A 27 3.08 -4.22 4.12
N LEU A 28 2.62 -4.87 3.06
CA LEU A 28 1.35 -5.57 3.04
C LEU A 28 1.57 -7.07 3.21
N GLY A 29 0.91 -7.62 4.23
CA GLY A 29 1.01 -9.04 4.54
C GLY A 29 2.18 -9.38 5.44
N VAL A 30 2.41 -10.67 5.61
CA VAL A 30 3.40 -11.22 6.55
C VAL A 30 4.40 -12.15 5.85
N GLY A 31 4.47 -12.11 4.54
CA GLY A 31 5.38 -12.95 3.78
C GLY A 31 6.85 -12.57 3.97
N ASP A 32 7.74 -13.45 3.52
CA ASP A 32 9.17 -13.27 3.65
C ASP A 32 9.85 -12.72 2.39
N LYS A 33 9.09 -12.54 1.33
CA LYS A 33 9.61 -12.02 0.05
C LYS A 33 8.67 -10.96 -0.52
N ILE A 34 9.25 -9.96 -1.18
CA ILE A 34 8.49 -8.93 -1.88
C ILE A 34 7.98 -9.50 -3.20
N GLU A 35 6.67 -9.38 -3.41
CA GLU A 35 6.02 -9.86 -4.63
C GLU A 35 5.67 -8.73 -5.59
N LYS A 36 5.21 -7.58 -5.07
CA LYS A 36 4.87 -6.40 -5.87
C LYS A 36 5.27 -5.11 -5.15
N VAL A 37 5.55 -4.10 -5.94
CA VAL A 37 5.88 -2.77 -5.45
C VAL A 37 5.06 -1.75 -6.23
N SER A 38 4.59 -0.69 -5.57
CA SER A 38 3.73 0.32 -6.20
C SER A 38 4.45 1.26 -7.14
N VAL A 39 5.79 1.24 -7.17
CA VAL A 39 6.59 2.12 -8.01
C VAL A 39 7.52 1.30 -8.89
N ASP A 40 7.89 1.87 -10.04
CA ASP A 40 8.88 1.27 -10.92
C ASP A 40 10.27 1.32 -10.27
N ALA A 41 11.11 0.31 -10.54
CA ALA A 41 12.45 0.21 -9.97
C ALA A 41 13.31 1.45 -10.25
N LYS A 42 13.08 2.11 -11.37
CA LYS A 42 13.84 3.30 -11.80
C LYS A 42 13.11 4.62 -11.54
N ALA A 43 11.92 4.56 -10.94
CA ALA A 43 11.19 5.79 -10.62
C ALA A 43 11.91 6.56 -9.51
N ASN A 44 11.95 7.87 -9.66
CA ASN A 44 12.51 8.75 -8.64
C ASN A 44 11.45 9.03 -7.56
N ILE A 45 11.74 8.63 -6.35
CA ILE A 45 10.83 8.78 -5.21
C ILE A 45 11.30 9.94 -4.36
N LYS A 46 10.38 10.85 -4.06
CA LYS A 46 10.67 12.02 -3.23
C LYS A 46 10.72 11.64 -1.75
N ALA A 47 11.47 12.42 -0.96
CA ALA A 47 11.49 12.24 0.48
C ALA A 47 10.07 12.36 1.05
N ASN A 48 9.77 11.51 2.02
CA ASN A 48 8.49 11.42 2.72
C ASN A 48 7.33 10.84 1.89
N GLU A 49 7.61 10.40 0.67
CA GLU A 49 6.59 9.71 -0.13
C GLU A 49 6.36 8.31 0.40
N GLN A 50 5.11 7.87 0.43
CA GLN A 50 4.77 6.51 0.83
C GLN A 50 4.64 5.61 -0.39
N ILE A 51 5.13 4.37 -0.27
CA ILE A 51 5.00 3.36 -1.32
C ILE A 51 4.48 2.06 -0.72
N LEU A 52 3.80 1.26 -1.54
CA LEU A 52 3.30 -0.05 -1.12
C LEU A 52 4.29 -1.14 -1.52
N ILE A 53 4.54 -2.04 -0.57
CA ILE A 53 5.34 -3.24 -0.81
C ILE A 53 4.48 -4.43 -0.43
N MET A 54 4.05 -5.21 -1.42
CA MET A 54 3.22 -6.38 -1.17
C MET A 54 4.10 -7.62 -1.06
N THR A 55 3.92 -8.36 0.05
CA THR A 55 4.65 -9.61 0.27
C THR A 55 3.93 -10.78 -0.38
N ASN A 56 4.61 -11.93 -0.43
CA ASN A 56 4.05 -13.17 -0.98
C ASN A 56 2.99 -13.84 -0.09
N ASP A 57 2.72 -13.28 1.09
CA ASP A 57 1.65 -13.76 1.97
C ASP A 57 0.81 -12.57 2.43
N PHE A 58 -0.17 -12.19 1.61
CA PHE A 58 -1.04 -11.05 1.86
C PHE A 58 -2.48 -11.46 1.61
N THR A 59 -3.20 -11.81 2.68
CA THR A 59 -4.54 -12.39 2.62
C THR A 59 -5.60 -11.61 3.41
N GLU A 60 -5.20 -10.63 4.20
CA GLU A 60 -6.12 -9.85 5.04
C GLU A 60 -6.13 -8.39 4.62
N LEU A 61 -7.31 -7.76 4.75
CA LEU A 61 -7.46 -6.34 4.43
C LEU A 61 -6.60 -5.51 5.38
N PRO A 62 -5.76 -4.59 4.85
CA PRO A 62 -4.94 -3.74 5.71
C PRO A 62 -5.75 -2.58 6.29
N ASP A 63 -5.19 -1.97 7.34
CA ASP A 63 -5.68 -0.68 7.83
C ASP A 63 -5.09 0.40 6.93
N MET A 64 -5.95 1.02 6.12
CA MET A 64 -5.51 2.00 5.12
C MET A 64 -5.49 3.43 5.65
N TYR A 65 -5.67 3.63 6.96
CA TYR A 65 -5.61 4.97 7.55
C TYR A 65 -4.30 5.68 7.17
N GLY A 66 -4.43 6.90 6.68
CA GLY A 66 -3.26 7.69 6.30
C GLY A 66 -2.71 7.42 4.90
N TRP A 67 -3.26 6.44 4.17
CA TRP A 67 -2.81 6.17 2.81
C TRP A 67 -3.25 7.28 1.86
N THR A 68 -2.46 7.51 0.81
CA THR A 68 -2.89 8.39 -0.28
C THR A 68 -3.92 7.67 -1.15
N LYS A 69 -4.74 8.44 -1.85
CA LYS A 69 -5.70 7.89 -2.81
C LYS A 69 -4.99 7.02 -3.86
N LYS A 70 -3.84 7.48 -4.34
CA LYS A 70 -3.03 6.74 -5.31
C LYS A 70 -2.68 5.33 -4.81
N ASN A 71 -2.28 5.21 -3.55
CA ASN A 71 -1.91 3.92 -2.98
C ASN A 71 -3.14 3.03 -2.77
N VAL A 72 -4.28 3.60 -2.39
CA VAL A 72 -5.54 2.85 -2.31
C VAL A 72 -5.88 2.26 -3.68
N GLU A 73 -5.78 3.06 -4.74
CA GLU A 73 -6.08 2.60 -6.09
C GLU A 73 -5.13 1.49 -6.56
N THR A 74 -3.84 1.61 -6.24
CA THR A 74 -2.87 0.57 -6.59
C THR A 74 -3.19 -0.75 -5.89
N PHE A 75 -3.46 -0.69 -4.59
CA PHE A 75 -3.87 -1.87 -3.82
C PHE A 75 -5.14 -2.50 -4.39
N ALA A 76 -6.15 -1.68 -4.66
CA ALA A 76 -7.43 -2.16 -5.18
C ALA A 76 -7.25 -2.85 -6.54
N LYS A 77 -6.41 -2.29 -7.39
CA LYS A 77 -6.10 -2.88 -8.70
C LYS A 77 -5.41 -4.22 -8.54
N TRP A 78 -4.45 -4.33 -7.63
CA TRP A 78 -3.74 -5.59 -7.38
C TRP A 78 -4.68 -6.70 -6.91
N LYS A 79 -5.71 -6.34 -6.12
CA LYS A 79 -6.62 -7.32 -5.51
C LYS A 79 -7.99 -7.39 -6.17
N GLY A 80 -8.24 -6.61 -7.20
CA GLY A 80 -9.52 -6.63 -7.90
C GLY A 80 -10.69 -6.13 -7.06
N ILE A 81 -10.44 -5.16 -6.19
CA ILE A 81 -11.46 -4.59 -5.30
C ILE A 81 -12.00 -3.29 -5.90
N LYS A 82 -13.31 -3.11 -5.85
CA LYS A 82 -13.94 -1.87 -6.30
C LYS A 82 -13.96 -0.85 -5.16
N ILE A 83 -13.46 0.35 -5.41
CA ILE A 83 -13.41 1.42 -4.41
C ILE A 83 -14.39 2.52 -4.75
N THR A 84 -15.16 2.96 -3.76
CA THR A 84 -16.00 4.15 -3.82
C THR A 84 -15.41 5.16 -2.83
N TYR A 85 -15.28 6.41 -3.25
CA TYR A 85 -14.71 7.46 -2.42
C TYR A 85 -15.77 8.39 -1.87
N LYS A 86 -15.57 8.85 -0.63
CA LYS A 86 -16.36 9.89 0.03
C LYS A 86 -15.42 10.94 0.62
N GLY A 87 -15.94 12.12 0.88
CA GLY A 87 -15.22 13.19 1.57
C GLY A 87 -14.34 13.99 0.64
N GLY A 88 -13.17 14.38 1.11
CA GLY A 88 -12.24 15.23 0.36
C GLY A 88 -11.74 14.57 -0.91
N LYS A 89 -11.26 15.39 -1.84
CA LYS A 89 -10.80 14.88 -3.14
C LYS A 89 -9.32 14.51 -3.17
N SER A 90 -8.54 15.09 -2.30
CA SER A 90 -7.07 14.97 -2.35
C SER A 90 -6.43 14.65 -1.00
N GLY A 91 -7.22 14.39 0.02
CA GLY A 91 -6.70 14.06 1.33
C GLY A 91 -6.26 12.59 1.43
N THR A 92 -5.83 12.22 2.63
CA THR A 92 -5.50 10.83 2.92
C THR A 92 -6.71 10.10 3.52
N VAL A 93 -6.63 8.78 3.57
CA VAL A 93 -7.72 7.95 4.10
C VAL A 93 -7.93 8.24 5.59
N THR A 94 -9.18 8.51 5.97
CA THR A 94 -9.57 8.68 7.37
C THR A 94 -10.48 7.55 7.85
N LYS A 95 -11.14 6.84 6.93
CA LYS A 95 -12.10 5.79 7.28
C LYS A 95 -12.25 4.79 6.14
N GLN A 96 -12.45 3.52 6.48
CA GLN A 96 -12.78 2.48 5.50
C GLN A 96 -14.01 1.71 5.96
N SER A 97 -14.87 1.33 5.02
CA SER A 97 -16.17 0.69 5.35
C SER A 97 -16.04 -0.77 5.77
N VAL A 98 -14.91 -1.40 5.50
CA VAL A 98 -14.64 -2.79 5.87
C VAL A 98 -13.47 -2.81 6.84
N ALA A 99 -13.62 -3.53 7.95
CA ALA A 99 -12.59 -3.55 8.99
C ALA A 99 -11.30 -4.23 8.50
N ALA A 100 -10.15 -3.71 8.96
CA ALA A 100 -8.86 -4.37 8.76
C ALA A 100 -8.89 -5.77 9.36
N GLY A 101 -8.20 -6.70 8.71
CA GLY A 101 -8.18 -8.10 9.14
C GLY A 101 -9.18 -8.99 8.45
N LYS A 102 -10.16 -8.42 7.76
CA LYS A 102 -11.13 -9.23 7.00
C LYS A 102 -10.44 -9.91 5.82
N ALA A 103 -10.86 -11.13 5.50
CA ALA A 103 -10.27 -11.88 4.39
C ALA A 103 -10.43 -11.15 3.05
N LEU A 104 -9.33 -10.96 2.33
CA LEU A 104 -9.36 -10.30 1.02
C LEU A 104 -10.21 -11.06 0.01
N SER A 105 -10.23 -12.39 0.09
CA SER A 105 -11.03 -13.22 -0.80
C SER A 105 -12.53 -12.96 -0.68
N LYS A 106 -12.96 -12.40 0.44
CA LYS A 106 -14.37 -12.07 0.71
C LYS A 106 -14.69 -10.59 0.55
N THR A 107 -13.71 -9.79 0.16
CA THR A 107 -13.85 -8.34 0.05
C THR A 107 -13.87 -7.94 -1.43
N LYS A 108 -15.02 -7.48 -1.92
CA LYS A 108 -15.20 -7.10 -3.33
C LYS A 108 -15.38 -5.60 -3.53
N LYS A 109 -15.90 -4.92 -2.52
CA LYS A 109 -16.18 -3.49 -2.56
C LYS A 109 -15.80 -2.85 -1.23
N ILE A 110 -15.21 -1.67 -1.28
CA ILE A 110 -14.90 -0.87 -0.09
C ILE A 110 -15.25 0.58 -0.37
N THR A 111 -15.85 1.27 0.60
CA THR A 111 -16.00 2.72 0.56
C THR A 111 -14.89 3.33 1.40
N ILE A 112 -14.12 4.23 0.79
CA ILE A 112 -13.00 4.92 1.42
C ILE A 112 -13.39 6.38 1.64
N THR A 113 -13.24 6.85 2.87
CA THR A 113 -13.45 8.26 3.20
C THR A 113 -12.10 8.96 3.24
N LEU A 114 -11.98 10.05 2.47
CA LEU A 114 -10.76 10.85 2.42
C LEU A 114 -10.94 12.10 3.24
N GLY A 115 -9.91 12.50 3.96
CA GLY A 115 -9.88 13.79 4.64
C GLY A 115 -9.51 14.90 3.67
N ASP A 116 -9.68 16.13 4.09
CA ASP A 116 -9.30 17.31 3.30
C ASP A 116 -7.85 17.72 3.58
#